data_e6232c7723d9507dd72027e9075f555d
#
_entry.id   e6232c7723d9507dd72027e9075f555d
#
_cell.length_a   1.000
_cell.length_b   1.000
_cell.length_c   1.000
_cell.angle_alpha   90.00
_cell.angle_beta   90.00
_cell.angle_gamma   90.00
#
_symmetry.space_group_name_H-M   'P 1'
#
loop_
_entity.id
_entity.type
_entity.pdbx_description
1 polymer ?
#
loop_
_entity_poly.entity_id
_entity_poly.type
_entity_poly.pdbx_seq_one_letter_code
_entity_poly.pdbx_strand_id
1 'polypeptide(L)'
;MLNNNVVLARDEIGREAILTGRGLGFQRKRGQDVDPSLISRRYIPADNAQSVAEVIAGIPLERLALAERVFRKAARDLGTDIPSSTIIAVVDHINQAMERVRQGLTMDYPLRAEVAH
;
A
#
# COMPACT_ATOMS: atom_id res chain seq x y z
N MET A 1 -2.86 -13.89 5.34
CA MET A 1 -3.66 -12.66 5.45
C MET A 1 -2.96 -11.68 6.36
N LEU A 2 -2.81 -10.45 5.94
CA LEU A 2 -2.10 -9.42 6.70
C LEU A 2 -3.07 -8.52 7.47
N ASN A 3 -4.20 -8.21 6.86
CA ASN A 3 -5.35 -7.59 7.51
C ASN A 3 -6.57 -7.90 6.64
N ASN A 4 -7.73 -7.32 6.98
CA ASN A 4 -8.95 -7.63 6.26
C ASN A 4 -8.96 -7.12 4.82
N ASN A 5 -8.05 -6.22 4.46
CA ASN A 5 -8.04 -5.59 3.14
C ASN A 5 -6.84 -6.00 2.29
N VAL A 6 -5.88 -6.73 2.83
CA VAL A 6 -4.66 -7.10 2.13
C VAL A 6 -4.37 -8.58 2.33
N VAL A 7 -4.19 -9.28 1.23
CA VAL A 7 -3.93 -10.73 1.22
C VAL A 7 -2.71 -11.00 0.36
N LEU A 8 -1.80 -11.84 0.87
CA LEU A 8 -0.71 -12.39 0.07
C LEU A 8 -1.18 -13.72 -0.48
N ALA A 9 -1.24 -13.84 -1.80
CA ALA A 9 -1.79 -15.00 -2.48
C ALA A 9 -0.77 -15.61 -3.43
N ARG A 10 -1.02 -16.84 -3.83
CA ARG A 10 -0.22 -17.53 -4.86
C ARG A 10 -1.13 -17.93 -6.00
N ASP A 11 -0.61 -17.82 -7.21
CA ASP A 11 -1.33 -18.31 -8.37
C ASP A 11 -1.00 -19.81 -8.61
N GLU A 12 -1.54 -20.36 -9.68
CA GLU A 12 -1.41 -21.78 -9.99
C GLU A 12 0.02 -22.22 -10.23
N ILE A 13 0.88 -21.31 -10.68
CA ILE A 13 2.28 -21.60 -10.94
C ILE A 13 3.20 -21.18 -9.81
N GLY A 14 2.62 -20.81 -8.66
CA GLY A 14 3.39 -20.51 -7.47
C GLY A 14 3.89 -19.09 -7.35
N ARG A 15 3.53 -18.19 -8.27
CA ARG A 15 3.94 -16.78 -8.16
C ARG A 15 3.12 -16.09 -7.08
N GLU A 16 3.80 -15.28 -6.30
CA GLU A 16 3.16 -14.53 -5.24
C GLU A 16 2.59 -13.23 -5.77
N ALA A 17 1.41 -12.87 -5.29
CA ALA A 17 0.76 -11.62 -5.62
C ALA A 17 0.15 -11.03 -4.36
N ILE A 18 0.14 -9.71 -4.27
CA ILE A 18 -0.48 -9.00 -3.17
C ILE A 18 -1.80 -8.46 -3.68
N LEU A 19 -2.88 -8.85 -3.03
CA LEU A 19 -4.23 -8.46 -3.43
C LEU A 19 -4.79 -7.51 -2.41
N THR A 20 -5.37 -6.40 -2.88
CA THR A 20 -6.02 -5.43 -2.01
C THR A 20 -7.48 -5.32 -2.39
N GLY A 21 -8.32 -5.04 -1.41
CA GLY A 21 -9.74 -4.87 -1.61
C GLY A 21 -10.45 -4.82 -0.27
N ARG A 22 -11.51 -4.02 -0.18
CA ARG A 22 -12.24 -3.87 1.06
C ARG A 22 -12.85 -5.20 1.49
N GLY A 23 -12.48 -5.66 2.67
CA GLY A 23 -12.99 -6.90 3.23
C GLY A 23 -12.50 -8.17 2.55
N LEU A 24 -11.51 -8.07 1.68
CA LEU A 24 -11.03 -9.19 0.87
C LEU A 24 -10.62 -10.39 1.69
N GLY A 25 -9.95 -10.16 2.81
CA GLY A 25 -9.48 -11.22 3.69
C GLY A 25 -10.40 -11.51 4.86
N PHE A 26 -11.55 -10.87 4.94
CA PHE A 26 -12.46 -11.02 6.07
C PHE A 26 -12.97 -12.47 6.16
N GLN A 27 -12.81 -13.07 7.33
CA GLN A 27 -13.18 -14.46 7.60
C GLN A 27 -12.52 -15.49 6.67
N ARG A 28 -11.45 -15.12 6.00
CA ARG A 28 -10.67 -16.04 5.18
C ARG A 28 -9.52 -16.61 5.99
N LYS A 29 -9.30 -17.88 5.87
CA LYS A 29 -8.21 -18.59 6.51
C LYS A 29 -7.13 -18.90 5.48
N ARG A 30 -5.94 -19.17 5.99
CA ARG A 30 -4.83 -19.58 5.13
C ARG A 30 -5.24 -20.77 4.28
N GLY A 31 -4.95 -20.72 3.00
CA GLY A 31 -5.27 -21.77 2.06
C GLY A 31 -6.66 -21.70 1.44
N GLN A 32 -7.49 -20.74 1.85
CA GLN A 32 -8.79 -20.55 1.22
C GLN A 32 -8.68 -19.68 -0.01
N ASP A 33 -9.58 -19.90 -0.96
CA ASP A 33 -9.65 -19.08 -2.16
C ASP A 33 -10.17 -17.69 -1.83
N VAL A 34 -9.68 -16.72 -2.60
CA VAL A 34 -10.07 -15.32 -2.49
C VAL A 34 -11.20 -15.05 -3.48
N ASP A 35 -12.19 -14.28 -3.05
CA ASP A 35 -13.31 -13.89 -3.92
C ASP A 35 -12.82 -12.84 -4.94
N PRO A 36 -12.78 -13.17 -6.23
CA PRO A 36 -12.27 -12.24 -7.23
C PRO A 36 -13.05 -10.94 -7.33
N SER A 37 -14.33 -10.95 -6.97
CA SER A 37 -15.17 -9.75 -7.03
C SER A 37 -14.76 -8.69 -6.01
N LEU A 38 -14.03 -9.08 -4.97
CA LEU A 38 -13.57 -8.15 -3.93
C LEU A 38 -12.19 -7.58 -4.21
N ILE A 39 -11.50 -8.04 -5.26
CA ILE A 39 -10.15 -7.58 -5.55
C ILE A 39 -10.22 -6.21 -6.23
N SER A 40 -9.61 -5.21 -5.58
CA SER A 40 -9.47 -3.87 -6.16
C SER A 40 -8.19 -3.72 -6.94
N ARG A 41 -7.09 -4.20 -6.42
CA ARG A 41 -5.78 -4.09 -7.04
C ARG A 41 -4.95 -5.33 -6.80
N ARG A 42 -4.01 -5.56 -7.70
CA ARG A 42 -3.11 -6.69 -7.65
C ARG A 42 -1.69 -6.18 -7.90
N TYR A 43 -0.77 -6.56 -7.03
CA TYR A 43 0.65 -6.20 -7.14
C TYR A 43 1.48 -7.46 -7.22
N ILE A 44 2.44 -7.48 -8.14
CA ILE A 44 3.33 -8.63 -8.31
C ILE A 44 4.75 -8.13 -8.01
N PRO A 45 5.23 -8.31 -6.77
CA PRO A 45 6.57 -7.86 -6.41
C PRO A 45 7.62 -8.76 -7.03
N ALA A 46 8.79 -8.18 -7.33
CA ALA A 46 9.90 -8.94 -7.87
C ALA A 46 10.49 -9.89 -6.83
N ASP A 47 10.56 -9.43 -5.56
CA ASP A 47 11.05 -10.23 -4.45
C ASP A 47 10.44 -9.69 -3.16
N ASN A 48 10.71 -10.39 -2.05
CA ASN A 48 10.28 -9.95 -0.72
C ASN A 48 8.79 -9.60 -0.66
N ALA A 49 7.94 -10.45 -1.25
CA ALA A 49 6.51 -10.20 -1.30
C ALA A 49 5.91 -9.95 0.09
N GLN A 50 6.38 -10.67 1.10
CA GLN A 50 5.89 -10.50 2.46
C GLN A 50 6.18 -9.10 2.98
N SER A 51 7.39 -8.59 2.76
CA SER A 51 7.77 -7.24 3.22
C SER A 51 6.96 -6.17 2.50
N VAL A 52 6.78 -6.31 1.18
CA VAL A 52 5.98 -5.36 0.41
C VAL A 52 4.52 -5.39 0.86
N ALA A 53 3.99 -6.58 1.11
CA ALA A 53 2.62 -6.73 1.58
C ALA A 53 2.42 -6.06 2.94
N GLU A 54 3.41 -6.13 3.82
CA GLU A 54 3.33 -5.46 5.13
C GLU A 54 3.32 -3.95 4.99
N VAL A 55 4.10 -3.40 4.05
CA VAL A 55 4.08 -1.97 3.76
C VAL A 55 2.69 -1.56 3.27
N ILE A 56 2.14 -2.29 2.32
CA ILE A 56 0.80 -2.01 1.77
C ILE A 56 -0.26 -2.11 2.87
N ALA A 57 -0.15 -3.09 3.74
CA ALA A 57 -1.11 -3.29 4.82
C ALA A 57 -1.11 -2.10 5.80
N GLY A 58 -0.01 -1.37 5.89
CA GLY A 58 0.07 -0.18 6.73
C GLY A 58 -0.48 1.09 6.09
N ILE A 59 -0.91 1.04 4.83
CA ILE A 59 -1.44 2.19 4.12
C ILE A 59 -2.97 2.09 4.09
N PRO A 60 -3.69 3.14 4.53
CA PRO A 60 -5.14 3.14 4.39
C PRO A 60 -5.56 2.92 2.94
N LEU A 61 -6.56 2.06 2.74
CA LEU A 61 -6.97 1.65 1.40
C LEU A 61 -7.39 2.83 0.54
N GLU A 62 -8.07 3.81 1.13
CA GLU A 62 -8.51 5.00 0.41
C GLU A 62 -7.33 5.83 -0.09
N ARG A 63 -6.27 5.93 0.70
CA ARG A 63 -5.07 6.68 0.29
C ARG A 63 -4.35 5.97 -0.85
N LEU A 64 -4.28 4.65 -0.76
CA LEU A 64 -3.65 3.86 -1.82
C LEU A 64 -4.43 4.01 -3.13
N ALA A 65 -5.75 3.94 -3.07
CA ALA A 65 -6.60 4.08 -4.25
C ALA A 65 -6.49 5.48 -4.85
N LEU A 66 -6.46 6.51 -4.02
CA LEU A 66 -6.31 7.89 -4.49
C LEU A 66 -4.96 8.09 -5.18
N ALA A 67 -3.89 7.59 -4.57
CA ALA A 67 -2.55 7.71 -5.14
C ALA A 67 -2.46 6.99 -6.49
N GLU A 68 -3.05 5.83 -6.59
CA GLU A 68 -3.09 5.08 -7.84
C GLU A 68 -3.75 5.88 -8.96
N ARG A 69 -4.85 6.56 -8.66
CA ARG A 69 -5.54 7.39 -9.65
C ARG A 69 -4.70 8.58 -10.07
N VAL A 70 -4.08 9.25 -9.10
CA VAL A 70 -3.25 10.42 -9.37
C VAL A 70 -2.04 10.05 -10.22
N PHE A 71 -1.34 9.00 -9.84
CA PHE A 71 -0.14 8.58 -10.57
C PHE A 71 -0.48 8.05 -11.95
N ARG A 72 -1.62 7.39 -12.10
CA ARG A 72 -2.04 6.88 -13.40
C ARG A 72 -2.37 8.03 -14.35
N LYS A 73 -3.03 9.07 -13.84
CA LYS A 73 -3.31 10.26 -14.64
C LYS A 73 -2.01 10.95 -15.04
N ALA A 74 -1.08 11.09 -14.12
CA ALA A 74 0.22 11.70 -14.40
C ALA A 74 0.97 10.90 -15.46
N ALA A 75 0.94 9.58 -15.40
CA ALA A 75 1.59 8.74 -16.38
C ALA A 75 1.01 8.96 -17.77
N ARG A 76 -0.32 9.07 -17.87
CA ARG A 76 -0.96 9.36 -19.15
C ARG A 76 -0.57 10.72 -19.71
N ASP A 77 -0.54 11.73 -18.85
CA ASP A 77 -0.21 13.10 -19.26
C ASP A 77 1.25 13.20 -19.71
N LEU A 78 2.13 12.43 -19.11
CA LEU A 78 3.56 12.44 -19.44
C LEU A 78 3.93 11.43 -20.52
N GLY A 79 3.00 10.56 -20.90
CA GLY A 79 3.25 9.52 -21.90
C GLY A 79 4.21 8.43 -21.43
N THR A 80 4.27 8.17 -20.14
CA THR A 80 5.13 7.15 -19.57
C THR A 80 4.40 6.38 -18.49
N ASP A 81 4.88 5.18 -18.20
CA ASP A 81 4.33 4.36 -17.13
C ASP A 81 5.09 4.58 -15.84
N ILE A 82 4.34 4.54 -14.73
CA ILE A 82 4.93 4.62 -13.40
C ILE A 82 4.72 3.25 -12.75
N PRO A 83 5.80 2.54 -12.39
CA PRO A 83 5.66 1.22 -11.77
C PRO A 83 4.90 1.28 -10.45
N SER A 84 4.11 0.24 -10.17
CA SER A 84 3.37 0.16 -8.90
C SER A 84 4.29 0.20 -7.69
N SER A 85 5.50 -0.36 -7.80
CA SER A 85 6.46 -0.31 -6.70
C SER A 85 6.85 1.12 -6.35
N THR A 86 6.97 1.99 -7.35
CA THR A 86 7.26 3.41 -7.14
C THR A 86 6.08 4.09 -6.45
N ILE A 87 4.87 3.82 -6.89
CA ILE A 87 3.67 4.38 -6.28
C ILE A 87 3.58 3.99 -4.80
N ILE A 88 3.80 2.72 -4.51
CA ILE A 88 3.75 2.21 -3.13
C ILE A 88 4.80 2.89 -2.27
N ALA A 89 6.03 3.02 -2.78
CA ALA A 89 7.11 3.63 -2.02
C ALA A 89 6.81 5.10 -1.70
N VAL A 90 6.29 5.84 -2.67
CA VAL A 90 5.94 7.25 -2.47
C VAL A 90 4.78 7.39 -1.49
N VAL A 91 3.75 6.56 -1.62
CA VAL A 91 2.58 6.61 -0.74
C VAL A 91 2.98 6.25 0.69
N ASP A 92 3.83 5.25 0.85
CA ASP A 92 4.32 4.87 2.18
C ASP A 92 5.10 6.03 2.82
N HIS A 93 5.95 6.68 2.04
CA HIS A 93 6.73 7.84 2.51
C HIS A 93 5.81 8.97 2.97
N ILE A 94 4.80 9.28 2.17
CA ILE A 94 3.82 10.31 2.49
C ILE A 94 3.03 9.92 3.74
N ASN A 95 2.61 8.67 3.82
CA ASN A 95 1.86 8.17 4.96
C ASN A 95 2.66 8.30 6.26
N GLN A 96 3.95 7.95 6.22
CA GLN A 96 4.82 8.10 7.38
C GLN A 96 5.02 9.58 7.75
N ALA A 97 5.18 10.45 6.75
CA ALA A 97 5.33 11.87 6.99
C ALA A 97 4.08 12.46 7.64
N MET A 98 2.91 12.07 7.15
CA MET A 98 1.64 12.52 7.73
C MET A 98 1.47 12.05 9.15
N GLU A 99 1.89 10.83 9.43
CA GLU A 99 1.82 10.29 10.79
C GLU A 99 2.74 11.06 11.74
N ARG A 100 3.94 11.42 11.27
CA ARG A 100 4.85 12.24 12.07
C ARG A 100 4.26 13.62 12.35
N VAL A 101 3.64 14.23 11.36
CA VAL A 101 2.99 15.53 11.53
C VAL A 101 1.85 15.43 12.54
N ARG A 102 1.03 14.39 12.43
CA ARG A 102 -0.07 14.16 13.36
C ARG A 102 0.44 14.02 14.79
N GLN A 103 1.52 13.26 14.97
CA GLN A 103 2.14 13.13 16.30
C GLN A 103 2.69 14.46 16.79
N GLY A 104 3.28 15.25 15.88
CA GLY A 104 3.79 16.56 16.23
C GLY A 104 2.72 17.55 16.66
N LEU A 105 1.49 17.38 16.16
CA LEU A 105 0.39 18.24 16.56
C LEU A 105 -0.12 17.93 17.98
N THR A 106 0.14 16.70 18.45
CA THR A 106 -0.30 16.30 19.79
C THR A 106 0.82 16.36 20.82
N MET A 107 2.04 16.62 20.39
CA MET A 107 3.22 16.65 21.25
C MET A 107 3.91 17.99 21.11
N ASP A 108 4.54 18.42 22.18
CA ASP A 108 5.38 19.62 22.15
C ASP A 108 6.77 19.21 21.65
N TYR A 109 7.21 19.86 20.57
CA TYR A 109 8.50 19.56 19.96
C TYR A 109 9.43 20.77 20.09
N PRO A 110 10.01 21.01 21.25
CA PRO A 110 10.96 22.12 21.38
C PRO A 110 12.19 21.96 20.51
N LEU A 111 12.52 20.74 20.15
CA LEU A 111 13.67 20.45 19.31
C LEU A 111 13.47 20.84 17.86
N ARG A 112 12.26 21.21 17.50
CA ARG A 112 11.95 21.58 16.11
C ARG A 112 12.82 22.73 15.64
N ALA A 113 13.10 23.68 16.51
CA ALA A 113 13.95 24.80 16.15
C ALA A 113 15.37 24.36 15.79
N GLU A 114 15.85 23.33 16.43
CA GLU A 114 17.17 22.78 16.15
C GLU A 114 17.21 22.06 14.82
N VAL A 115 16.14 21.43 14.46
CA VAL A 115 16.04 20.69 13.21
C VAL A 115 15.93 21.63 12.02
N ALA A 116 15.47 22.83 12.24
CA ALA A 116 15.18 23.76 11.16
C ALA A 116 16.42 24.29 10.45
N HIS A 117 17.60 24.11 11.02
CA HIS A 117 18.84 24.58 10.38
C HIS A 117 19.38 23.65 9.31
#